data_69fdf8775e38951cf9b9b2e63657cf8f
#
_entry.id   69fdf8775e38951cf9b9b2e63657cf8f
#
_cell.length_a   1.000
_cell.length_b   1.000
_cell.length_c   1.000
_cell.angle_alpha   90.00
_cell.angle_beta   90.00
_cell.angle_gamma   90.00
#
_symmetry.space_group_name_H-M   'P 1'
#
loop_
_entity.id
_entity.type
_entity.pdbx_description
1 polymer ?
#
loop_
_entity_poly.entity_id
_entity_poly.type
_entity_poly.pdbx_seq_one_letter_code
_entity_poly.pdbx_strand_id
1 'polypeptide(L)'
;MAAHILISDDSVSIRQMLKFTLNEANYSVIEAEDGLQALELAKSRSFDLVITDVNMPRLDGLSLVRELRALSTYRFKPILLLTTESDPEKKKIAKLAGATGWIIKPFDPDKLLAALRKVLR
;
A
#
# COMPACT_ATOMS: atom_id res chain seq x y z
N MET A 1 12.38 -16.55 0.34
CA MET A 1 12.31 -15.55 1.41
C MET A 1 11.03 -14.73 1.30
N ALA A 2 10.45 -14.41 2.42
CA ALA A 2 9.21 -13.64 2.44
C ALA A 2 9.47 -12.17 2.12
N ALA A 3 8.63 -11.58 1.28
CA ALA A 3 8.68 -10.15 1.05
C ALA A 3 8.17 -9.41 2.29
N HIS A 4 8.72 -8.22 2.52
CA HIS A 4 8.32 -7.35 3.62
C HIS A 4 7.38 -6.28 3.09
N ILE A 5 6.18 -6.23 3.65
CA ILE A 5 5.10 -5.36 3.18
C ILE A 5 4.70 -4.37 4.26
N LEU A 6 4.63 -3.09 3.89
CA LEU A 6 4.09 -2.05 4.74
C LEU A 6 2.64 -1.81 4.32
N ILE A 7 1.72 -1.90 5.28
CA ILE A 7 0.31 -1.55 5.03
C ILE A 7 -0.05 -0.30 5.83
N SER A 8 -0.87 0.56 5.24
CA SER A 8 -1.30 1.80 5.85
C SER A 8 -2.79 2.01 5.62
N ASP A 9 -3.56 2.09 6.70
CA ASP A 9 -5.01 2.31 6.66
C ASP A 9 -5.43 2.75 8.05
N ASP A 10 -6.34 3.72 8.15
CA ASP A 10 -6.81 4.20 9.44
C ASP A 10 -7.86 3.26 10.07
N SER A 11 -8.37 2.30 9.31
CA SER A 11 -9.34 1.32 9.80
C SER A 11 -8.64 0.12 10.42
N VAL A 12 -8.88 -0.11 11.70
CA VAL A 12 -8.33 -1.28 12.41
C VAL A 12 -8.77 -2.57 11.75
N SER A 13 -10.06 -2.68 11.38
CA SER A 13 -10.58 -3.92 10.79
C SER A 13 -9.97 -4.20 9.42
N ILE A 14 -9.76 -3.18 8.59
CA ILE A 14 -9.12 -3.36 7.29
C ILE A 14 -7.66 -3.82 7.48
N ARG A 15 -6.93 -3.21 8.42
CA ARG A 15 -5.55 -3.62 8.69
C ARG A 15 -5.48 -5.08 9.14
N GLN A 16 -6.42 -5.49 10.02
CA GLN A 16 -6.47 -6.88 10.49
C GLN A 16 -6.73 -7.85 9.34
N MET A 17 -7.66 -7.52 8.44
CA MET A 17 -7.99 -8.35 7.29
C MET A 17 -6.80 -8.47 6.34
N LEU A 18 -6.15 -7.36 6.04
CA LEU A 18 -4.96 -7.34 5.19
C LEU A 18 -3.84 -8.16 5.82
N LYS A 19 -3.57 -7.93 7.09
CA LYS A 19 -2.50 -8.63 7.78
C LYS A 19 -2.74 -10.14 7.79
N PHE A 20 -3.97 -10.56 8.09
CA PHE A 20 -4.31 -11.97 8.07
C PHE A 20 -4.09 -12.58 6.68
N THR A 21 -4.63 -11.95 5.65
CA THR A 21 -4.52 -12.44 4.27
C THR A 21 -3.06 -12.55 3.84
N LEU A 22 -2.27 -11.53 4.12
CA LEU A 22 -0.88 -11.48 3.69
C LEU A 22 0.00 -12.46 4.49
N ASN A 23 -0.23 -12.58 5.79
CA ASN A 23 0.52 -13.51 6.62
C ASN A 23 0.23 -14.96 6.21
N GLU A 24 -1.02 -15.27 5.86
CA GLU A 24 -1.38 -16.60 5.38
C GLU A 24 -0.67 -16.97 4.08
N ALA A 25 -0.29 -15.98 3.30
CA ALA A 25 0.49 -16.17 2.07
C ALA A 25 2.00 -16.08 2.31
N ASN A 26 2.42 -16.07 3.57
CA ASN A 26 3.83 -16.06 3.99
C ASN A 26 4.56 -14.73 3.74
N TYR A 27 3.83 -13.64 3.64
CA TYR A 27 4.45 -12.31 3.61
C TYR A 27 4.65 -11.79 5.04
N SER A 28 5.69 -11.01 5.24
CA SER A 28 5.94 -10.33 6.50
C SER A 28 5.31 -8.94 6.45
N VAL A 29 4.48 -8.59 7.44
CA VAL A 29 3.66 -7.37 7.38
C VAL A 29 3.93 -6.48 8.59
N ILE A 30 4.12 -5.20 8.32
CA ILE A 30 4.15 -4.14 9.33
C ILE A 30 3.01 -3.18 9.00
N GLU A 31 2.28 -2.74 10.02
CA GLU A 31 1.13 -1.86 9.79
C GLU A 31 1.33 -0.47 10.34
N ALA A 32 0.74 0.51 9.65
CA ALA A 32 0.68 1.90 10.05
C ALA A 32 -0.78 2.35 10.06
N GLU A 33 -1.14 3.22 10.99
CA GLU A 33 -2.52 3.69 11.11
C GLU A 33 -2.81 4.99 10.37
N ASP A 34 -1.77 5.64 9.86
CA ASP A 34 -1.91 6.85 9.03
C ASP A 34 -0.70 7.01 8.12
N GLY A 35 -0.78 7.98 7.21
CA GLY A 35 0.27 8.19 6.22
C GLY A 35 1.59 8.67 6.80
N LEU A 36 1.54 9.48 7.86
CA LEU A 36 2.76 10.00 8.46
C LEU A 36 3.54 8.88 9.16
N GLN A 37 2.84 8.03 9.90
CA GLN A 37 3.46 6.85 10.51
C GLN A 37 4.05 5.93 9.44
N ALA A 38 3.32 5.73 8.34
CA ALA A 38 3.81 4.91 7.24
C ALA A 38 5.09 5.47 6.65
N LEU A 39 5.15 6.78 6.44
CA LEU A 39 6.34 7.43 5.89
C LEU A 39 7.53 7.27 6.83
N GLU A 40 7.31 7.44 8.13
CA GLU A 40 8.38 7.27 9.12
C GLU A 40 8.91 5.83 9.12
N LEU A 41 8.01 4.85 9.07
CA LEU A 41 8.42 3.44 9.00
C LEU A 41 9.19 3.14 7.72
N ALA A 42 8.74 3.70 6.60
CA ALA A 42 9.40 3.49 5.31
C ALA A 42 10.82 4.06 5.31
N LYS A 43 11.04 5.17 6.02
CA LYS A 43 12.38 5.77 6.14
C LYS A 43 13.29 4.96 7.04
N SER A 44 12.73 4.31 8.06
CA SER A 44 13.53 3.59 9.06
C SER A 44 13.92 2.19 8.63
N ARG A 45 13.23 1.63 7.64
CA ARG A 45 13.50 0.27 7.16
C ARG A 45 13.01 0.13 5.71
N SER A 46 13.54 -0.87 5.01
CA SER A 46 13.21 -1.09 3.60
C SER A 46 12.09 -2.12 3.46
N PHE A 47 11.04 -1.75 2.74
CA PHE A 47 9.94 -2.66 2.41
C PHE A 47 9.98 -2.99 0.92
N ASP A 48 9.48 -4.17 0.57
CA ASP A 48 9.42 -4.61 -0.82
C ASP A 48 8.17 -4.11 -1.53
N LEU A 49 7.12 -3.82 -0.76
CA LEU A 49 5.83 -3.36 -1.26
C LEU A 49 5.16 -2.50 -0.21
N VAL A 50 4.47 -1.46 -0.66
CA VAL A 50 3.62 -0.64 0.20
C VAL A 50 2.18 -0.74 -0.31
N ILE A 51 1.23 -1.01 0.60
CA ILE A 51 -0.21 -0.97 0.32
C ILE A 51 -0.78 0.12 1.20
N THR A 52 -1.42 1.12 0.63
CA THR A 52 -1.95 2.24 1.41
C THR A 52 -3.36 2.61 1.00
N ASP A 53 -4.17 2.95 1.99
CA ASP A 53 -5.46 3.61 1.77
C ASP A 53 -5.22 5.01 1.21
N VAL A 54 -6.19 5.53 0.49
CA VAL A 54 -6.13 6.90 -0.05
C VAL A 54 -6.50 7.93 1.01
N ASN A 55 -7.59 7.68 1.74
CA ASN A 55 -8.13 8.65 2.70
C ASN A 55 -7.68 8.32 4.12
N MET A 56 -6.69 9.05 4.61
CA MET A 56 -6.14 8.85 5.95
C MET A 56 -5.87 10.21 6.60
N PRO A 57 -5.93 10.29 7.93
CA PRO A 57 -5.53 11.53 8.62
C PRO A 57 -4.02 11.74 8.54
N ARG A 58 -3.61 12.95 8.78
CA ARG A 58 -2.22 13.43 8.87
C ARG A 58 -1.46 13.44 7.55
N LEU A 59 -1.56 12.38 6.75
CA LEU A 59 -0.98 12.34 5.41
C LEU A 59 -1.79 11.34 4.59
N ASP A 60 -2.45 11.81 3.53
CA ASP A 60 -3.27 10.95 2.69
C ASP A 60 -2.41 10.04 1.81
N GLY A 61 -3.04 9.02 1.21
CA GLY A 61 -2.33 8.01 0.43
C GLY A 61 -1.65 8.54 -0.81
N LEU A 62 -2.24 9.50 -1.50
CA LEU A 62 -1.62 10.08 -2.70
C LEU A 62 -0.36 10.88 -2.33
N SER A 63 -0.44 11.65 -1.25
CA SER A 63 0.72 12.38 -0.74
C SER A 63 1.81 11.43 -0.27
N LEU A 64 1.41 10.32 0.39
CA LEU A 64 2.36 9.30 0.81
C LEU A 64 3.09 8.70 -0.40
N VAL A 65 2.37 8.39 -1.48
CA VAL A 65 2.99 7.85 -2.70
C VAL A 65 4.04 8.83 -3.22
N ARG A 66 3.70 10.12 -3.31
CA ARG A 66 4.63 11.13 -3.79
C ARG A 66 5.88 11.22 -2.92
N GLU A 67 5.69 11.20 -1.59
CA GLU A 67 6.79 11.25 -0.65
C GLU A 67 7.69 10.02 -0.77
N LEU A 68 7.09 8.84 -0.92
CA LEU A 68 7.85 7.60 -1.09
C LEU A 68 8.65 7.61 -2.38
N ARG A 69 8.06 8.09 -3.48
CA ARG A 69 8.76 8.16 -4.77
C ARG A 69 9.94 9.13 -4.74
N ALA A 70 9.93 10.10 -3.85
CA ALA A 70 11.05 11.01 -3.66
C ALA A 70 12.23 10.35 -2.92
N LEU A 71 11.99 9.23 -2.25
CA LEU A 71 13.05 8.48 -1.57
C LEU A 71 13.69 7.50 -2.53
N SER A 72 15.01 7.47 -2.61
CA SER A 72 15.71 6.58 -3.54
C SER A 72 15.38 5.11 -3.33
N THR A 73 15.17 4.69 -2.08
CA THR A 73 14.82 3.31 -1.73
C THR A 73 13.54 2.85 -2.43
N TYR A 74 12.56 3.75 -2.56
CA TYR A 74 11.23 3.40 -3.06
C TYR A 74 10.96 3.86 -4.48
N ARG A 75 11.97 4.35 -5.19
CA ARG A 75 11.78 4.86 -6.55
C ARG A 75 11.15 3.83 -7.48
N PHE A 76 11.52 2.56 -7.34
CA PHE A 76 11.05 1.49 -8.21
C PHE A 76 10.31 0.37 -7.45
N LYS A 77 10.06 0.54 -6.18
CA LYS A 77 9.30 -0.46 -5.42
C LYS A 77 7.81 -0.34 -5.74
N PRO A 78 7.08 -1.46 -5.79
CA PRO A 78 5.64 -1.37 -6.03
C PRO A 78 4.90 -0.71 -4.88
N ILE A 79 3.95 0.16 -5.23
CA ILE A 79 3.07 0.83 -4.28
C ILE A 79 1.65 0.67 -4.80
N LEU A 80 0.80 0.01 -4.02
CA LEU A 80 -0.60 -0.23 -4.37
C LEU A 80 -1.50 0.62 -3.50
N LEU A 81 -2.50 1.25 -4.12
CA LEU A 81 -3.53 2.00 -3.41
C LEU A 81 -4.74 1.12 -3.17
N LEU A 82 -5.30 1.19 -1.97
CA LEU A 82 -6.50 0.47 -1.59
C LEU A 82 -7.59 1.48 -1.26
N THR A 83 -8.70 1.44 -2.00
CA THR A 83 -9.71 2.50 -1.90
C THR A 83 -11.08 2.03 -2.37
N THR A 84 -12.13 2.71 -1.93
CA THR A 84 -13.49 2.51 -2.44
C THR A 84 -13.71 3.23 -3.76
N GLU A 85 -12.79 4.10 -4.18
CA GLU A 85 -12.93 4.93 -5.37
C GLU A 85 -12.63 4.15 -6.64
N SER A 86 -13.54 4.20 -7.62
CA SER A 86 -13.36 3.54 -8.90
C SER A 86 -13.42 4.51 -10.09
N ASP A 87 -13.50 5.80 -9.83
CA ASP A 87 -13.56 6.85 -10.86
C ASP A 87 -12.28 6.84 -11.70
N PRO A 88 -12.36 6.73 -13.04
CA PRO A 88 -11.19 6.75 -13.91
C PRO A 88 -10.30 7.97 -13.74
N GLU A 89 -10.88 9.15 -13.47
CA GLU A 89 -10.08 10.36 -13.23
C GLU A 89 -9.23 10.23 -11.96
N LYS A 90 -9.79 9.64 -10.91
CA LYS A 90 -9.06 9.42 -9.67
C LYS A 90 -7.93 8.40 -9.85
N LYS A 91 -8.17 7.36 -10.65
CA LYS A 91 -7.13 6.38 -10.99
C LYS A 91 -5.99 7.02 -11.76
N LYS A 92 -6.32 7.93 -12.67
CA LYS A 92 -5.32 8.67 -13.44
C LYS A 92 -4.46 9.54 -12.53
N ILE A 93 -5.08 10.22 -11.57
CA ILE A 93 -4.36 11.05 -10.58
C ILE A 93 -3.42 10.17 -9.75
N ALA A 94 -3.88 9.00 -9.34
CA ALA A 94 -3.07 8.04 -8.57
C ALA A 94 -1.85 7.59 -9.37
N LYS A 95 -2.04 7.27 -10.64
CA LYS A 95 -0.95 6.84 -11.50
C LYS A 95 0.06 7.96 -11.72
N LEU A 96 -0.40 9.19 -11.91
CA LEU A 96 0.48 10.35 -12.04
C LEU A 96 1.27 10.62 -10.76
N ALA A 97 0.70 10.30 -9.60
CA ALA A 97 1.42 10.42 -8.33
C ALA A 97 2.51 9.36 -8.19
N GLY A 98 2.45 8.29 -8.97
CA GLY A 98 3.46 7.25 -8.96
C GLY A 98 3.00 5.88 -8.45
N ALA A 99 1.68 5.69 -8.22
CA ALA A 99 1.15 4.41 -7.79
C ALA A 99 1.35 3.34 -8.87
N THR A 100 1.72 2.13 -8.43
CA THR A 100 1.90 0.99 -9.34
C THR A 100 0.56 0.40 -9.74
N GLY A 101 -0.39 0.37 -8.81
CA GLY A 101 -1.68 -0.24 -9.03
C GLY A 101 -2.72 0.25 -8.04
N TRP A 102 -3.91 -0.33 -8.15
CA TRP A 102 -5.11 0.15 -7.51
C TRP A 102 -5.99 -1.06 -7.17
N ILE A 103 -6.40 -1.16 -5.92
CA ILE A 103 -7.25 -2.26 -5.44
C ILE A 103 -8.51 -1.66 -4.83
N ILE A 104 -9.67 -2.14 -5.24
CA ILE A 104 -10.97 -1.64 -4.78
C ILE A 104 -11.36 -2.31 -3.47
N LYS A 105 -11.85 -1.53 -2.52
CA LYS A 105 -12.45 -2.03 -1.28
C LYS A 105 -13.93 -2.33 -1.49
N PRO A 106 -14.47 -3.36 -0.86
CA PRO A 106 -13.77 -4.38 -0.08
C PRO A 106 -12.93 -5.25 -0.99
N PHE A 107 -11.74 -5.61 -0.55
CA PHE A 107 -10.85 -6.39 -1.39
C PHE A 107 -11.20 -7.88 -1.36
N ASP A 108 -11.00 -8.53 -2.49
CA ASP A 108 -11.08 -9.98 -2.60
C ASP A 108 -9.69 -10.54 -2.30
N PRO A 109 -9.54 -11.41 -1.28
CA PRO A 109 -8.21 -11.94 -0.92
C PRO A 109 -7.47 -12.57 -2.10
N ASP A 110 -8.16 -13.33 -2.94
CA ASP A 110 -7.51 -13.98 -4.09
C ASP A 110 -7.02 -12.97 -5.12
N LYS A 111 -7.81 -11.94 -5.39
CA LYS A 111 -7.42 -10.89 -6.32
C LYS A 111 -6.26 -10.05 -5.76
N LEU A 112 -6.28 -9.79 -4.45
CA LEU A 112 -5.19 -9.08 -3.79
C LEU A 112 -3.89 -9.86 -3.94
N LEU A 113 -3.91 -11.14 -3.60
CA LEU A 113 -2.72 -11.98 -3.68
C LEU A 113 -2.22 -12.13 -5.11
N ALA A 114 -3.13 -12.22 -6.09
CA ALA A 114 -2.75 -12.26 -7.49
C ALA A 114 -2.04 -10.98 -7.91
N ALA A 115 -2.53 -9.82 -7.46
CA ALA A 115 -1.90 -8.54 -7.74
C ALA A 115 -0.50 -8.46 -7.13
N LEU A 116 -0.34 -8.95 -5.89
CA LEU A 116 0.96 -8.98 -5.23
C LEU A 116 1.97 -9.85 -5.99
N ARG A 117 1.56 -11.05 -6.39
CA ARG A 117 2.43 -11.95 -7.17
C ARG A 117 2.89 -11.30 -8.47
N LYS A 118 2.01 -10.50 -9.08
CA LYS A 118 2.32 -9.83 -10.33
C LYS A 118 3.38 -8.73 -10.15
N VAL A 119 3.29 -7.95 -9.07
CA VAL A 119 4.18 -6.80 -8.86
C VAL A 119 5.45 -7.14 -8.09
N LEU A 120 5.49 -8.27 -7.41
CA LEU A 120 6.64 -8.69 -6.57
C LEU A 120 7.57 -9.68 -7.26
N ARG A 121 7.40 -9.92 -8.53
CA ARG A 121 8.30 -10.85 -9.21
C ARG A 121 9.73 -10.36 -9.30
#